data_8e3f1fe1cce3b418decc6b20133c8530
#
_entry.id   8e3f1fe1cce3b418decc6b20133c8530
#
_cell.length_a   1.000
_cell.length_b   1.000
_cell.length_c   1.000
_cell.angle_alpha   90.00
_cell.angle_beta   90.00
_cell.angle_gamma   90.00
#
_symmetry.space_group_name_H-M   'P 1'
#
loop_
_entity.id
_entity.type
_entity.pdbx_description
1 polymer ?
#
loop_
_entity_poly.entity_id
_entity_poly.type
_entity_poly.pdbx_seq_one_letter_code
_entity_poly.pdbx_strand_id
1 'polypeptide(L)'
;MIIDIHGHYTTEPQAVFSFRDKQLAGLADAVRAPASADLGISDEALAKSVEPQLRFQKERGADLTIFSPRASGMAHHVGTEAISVQWTRVSNDLIHRICTLLPQSFVGVGQLPQFPGAPPAKIGRAHV
;
A
#
# COMPACT_ATOMS: atom_id res chain seq x y z
N MET A 1 -24.73 -10.31 -2.72
CA MET A 1 -23.34 -9.80 -2.76
C MET A 1 -23.09 -9.00 -1.51
N ILE A 2 -22.07 -9.36 -0.73
CA ILE A 2 -21.63 -8.63 0.46
C ILE A 2 -20.26 -8.04 0.16
N ILE A 3 -20.12 -6.72 0.28
CA ILE A 3 -18.89 -6.00 0.02
C ILE A 3 -18.36 -5.43 1.34
N ASP A 4 -17.17 -5.85 1.74
CA ASP A 4 -16.44 -5.24 2.85
C ASP A 4 -15.76 -3.95 2.35
N ILE A 5 -16.23 -2.80 2.84
CA ILE A 5 -15.73 -1.49 2.40
C ILE A 5 -14.56 -0.97 3.23
N HIS A 6 -14.10 -1.71 4.23
CA HIS A 6 -13.04 -1.28 5.17
C HIS A 6 -11.89 -2.28 5.23
N GLY A 7 -11.36 -2.64 4.08
CA GLY A 7 -10.19 -3.50 3.99
C GLY A 7 -8.87 -2.72 3.95
N HIS A 8 -7.91 -3.10 4.80
CA HIS A 8 -6.55 -2.58 4.77
C HIS A 8 -5.54 -3.70 4.60
N TYR A 9 -4.49 -3.46 3.83
CA TYR A 9 -3.37 -4.40 3.71
C TYR A 9 -2.54 -4.37 5.01
N THR A 10 -2.86 -5.26 5.94
CA THR A 10 -2.21 -5.32 7.27
C THR A 10 -1.16 -6.42 7.40
N THR A 11 -1.02 -7.24 6.39
CA THR A 11 -0.15 -8.42 6.35
C THR A 11 0.96 -8.29 5.31
N GLU A 12 1.40 -7.05 5.05
CA GLU A 12 2.45 -6.76 4.09
C GLU A 12 3.73 -7.57 4.39
N PRO A 13 4.47 -7.98 3.34
CA PRO A 13 5.76 -8.63 3.51
C PRO A 13 6.76 -7.77 4.30
N GLN A 14 7.62 -8.40 5.09
CA GLN A 14 8.62 -7.71 5.91
C GLN A 14 9.50 -6.74 5.12
N ALA A 15 9.74 -7.01 3.84
CA ALA A 15 10.51 -6.13 2.96
C ALA A 15 9.91 -4.71 2.86
N VAL A 16 8.58 -4.57 2.96
CA VAL A 16 7.88 -3.27 2.94
C VAL A 16 8.22 -2.46 4.19
N PHE A 17 8.18 -3.11 5.36
CA PHE A 17 8.57 -2.46 6.63
C PHE A 17 10.03 -2.09 6.64
N SER A 18 10.91 -3.01 6.23
CA SER A 18 12.35 -2.75 6.15
C SER A 18 12.69 -1.60 5.20
N PHE A 19 11.96 -1.48 4.09
CA PHE A 19 12.08 -0.34 3.19
C PHE A 19 11.66 0.96 3.89
N ARG A 20 10.49 0.95 4.55
CA ARG A 20 9.99 2.14 5.25
C ARG A 20 10.92 2.60 6.37
N ASP A 21 11.45 1.66 7.14
CA ASP A 21 12.40 1.96 8.22
C ASP A 21 13.69 2.61 7.67
N LYS A 22 14.23 2.06 6.59
CA LYS A 22 15.40 2.64 5.90
C LYS A 22 15.11 4.03 5.33
N GLN A 23 13.92 4.21 4.75
CA GLN A 23 13.48 5.49 4.22
C GLN A 23 13.40 6.55 5.32
N LEU A 24 12.84 6.19 6.48
CA LEU A 24 12.74 7.10 7.64
C LEU A 24 14.07 7.37 8.31
N ALA A 25 14.96 6.38 8.35
CA ALA A 25 16.33 6.55 8.90
C ALA A 25 17.21 7.39 7.98
N GLY A 26 17.04 7.30 6.67
CA GLY A 26 17.82 8.01 5.65
C GLY A 26 17.05 9.18 5.02
N LEU A 27 16.42 10.03 5.80
CA LEU A 27 15.55 11.11 5.33
C LEU A 27 16.15 12.01 4.23
N ALA A 28 17.48 12.18 4.22
CA ALA A 28 18.18 12.96 3.20
C ALA A 28 18.36 12.22 1.86
N ASP A 29 18.38 10.89 1.88
CA ASP A 29 18.65 10.04 0.71
C ASP A 29 17.38 9.44 0.08
N ALA A 30 16.22 9.82 0.54
CA ALA A 30 14.94 9.28 0.15
C ALA A 30 14.60 9.40 -1.35
N VAL A 31 15.35 10.21 -2.08
CA VAL A 31 15.20 10.41 -3.54
C VAL A 31 15.53 9.14 -4.34
N ARG A 32 16.21 8.16 -3.74
CA ARG A 32 16.68 6.93 -4.39
C ARG A 32 15.92 5.67 -3.99
N ALA A 33 14.79 5.80 -3.30
CA ALA A 33 14.09 4.59 -2.90
C ALA A 33 13.53 3.83 -4.13
N PRO A 34 13.71 2.51 -4.17
CA PRO A 34 13.30 1.69 -5.29
C PRO A 34 11.78 1.68 -5.48
N ALA A 35 11.31 1.36 -6.69
CA ALA A 35 9.92 0.99 -6.94
C ALA A 35 9.59 -0.30 -6.15
N SER A 36 8.30 -0.59 -5.92
CA SER A 36 7.91 -1.80 -5.18
C SER A 36 8.46 -3.08 -5.80
N ALA A 37 8.60 -3.12 -7.14
CA ALA A 37 9.24 -4.23 -7.85
C ALA A 37 10.70 -4.45 -7.42
N ASP A 38 11.40 -3.39 -7.04
CA ASP A 38 12.80 -3.45 -6.63
C ASP A 38 12.95 -3.91 -5.16
N LEU A 39 11.85 -4.06 -4.41
CA LEU A 39 11.88 -4.67 -3.07
C LEU A 39 12.07 -6.19 -3.10
N GLY A 40 12.12 -6.80 -4.29
CA GLY A 40 12.27 -8.24 -4.45
C GLY A 40 11.06 -9.05 -3.96
N ILE A 41 9.90 -8.43 -3.89
CA ILE A 41 8.66 -9.09 -3.45
C ILE A 41 8.04 -9.77 -4.66
N SER A 42 8.03 -11.12 -4.66
CA SER A 42 7.39 -11.90 -5.72
C SER A 42 5.86 -11.88 -5.61
N ASP A 43 5.18 -12.20 -6.69
CA ASP A 43 3.71 -12.31 -6.72
C ASP A 43 3.22 -13.45 -5.81
N GLU A 44 3.98 -14.54 -5.70
CA GLU A 44 3.68 -15.63 -4.76
C GLU A 44 3.76 -15.15 -3.30
N ALA A 45 4.75 -14.32 -2.97
CA ALA A 45 4.88 -13.75 -1.64
C ALA A 45 3.72 -12.80 -1.33
N LEU A 46 3.26 -12.01 -2.32
CA LEU A 46 2.08 -11.14 -2.19
C LEU A 46 0.81 -11.97 -1.99
N ALA A 47 0.55 -12.96 -2.84
CA ALA A 47 -0.61 -13.83 -2.73
C ALA A 47 -0.66 -14.52 -1.36
N LYS A 48 0.47 -15.06 -0.91
CA LYS A 48 0.60 -15.69 0.41
C LYS A 48 0.33 -14.70 1.55
N SER A 49 0.79 -13.47 1.43
CA SER A 49 0.64 -12.46 2.49
C SER A 49 -0.82 -12.08 2.76
N VAL A 50 -1.72 -12.22 1.79
CA VAL A 50 -3.15 -11.90 1.93
C VAL A 50 -4.03 -13.13 2.27
N GLU A 51 -3.45 -14.33 2.38
CA GLU A 51 -4.22 -15.54 2.76
C GLU A 51 -5.04 -15.37 4.05
N PRO A 52 -4.53 -14.73 5.12
CA PRO A 52 -5.34 -14.49 6.31
C PRO A 52 -6.58 -13.63 6.02
N GLN A 53 -6.46 -12.62 5.17
CA GLN A 53 -7.56 -11.73 4.79
C GLN A 53 -8.58 -12.44 3.92
N LEU A 54 -8.14 -13.26 2.96
CA LEU A 54 -9.03 -14.11 2.15
C LEU A 54 -9.80 -15.10 3.02
N ARG A 55 -9.16 -15.68 4.03
CA ARG A 55 -9.82 -16.55 4.99
C ARG A 55 -10.91 -15.81 5.76
N PHE A 56 -10.62 -14.63 6.31
CA PHE A 56 -11.61 -13.82 7.02
C PHE A 56 -12.76 -13.38 6.11
N GLN A 57 -12.47 -12.98 4.88
CA GLN A 57 -13.48 -12.66 3.88
C GLN A 57 -14.45 -13.83 3.69
N LYS A 58 -13.91 -15.03 3.48
CA LYS A 58 -14.70 -16.25 3.33
C LYS A 58 -15.52 -16.61 4.57
N GLU A 59 -14.90 -16.56 5.75
CA GLU A 59 -15.56 -16.86 7.03
C GLU A 59 -16.73 -15.92 7.32
N ARG A 60 -16.65 -14.67 6.88
CA ARG A 60 -17.70 -13.64 7.04
C ARG A 60 -18.71 -13.61 5.90
N GLY A 61 -18.53 -14.45 4.88
CA GLY A 61 -19.41 -14.49 3.71
C GLY A 61 -19.33 -13.23 2.84
N ALA A 62 -18.23 -12.46 2.95
CA ALA A 62 -18.02 -11.31 2.06
C ALA A 62 -17.54 -11.80 0.68
N ASP A 63 -18.13 -11.25 -0.36
CA ASP A 63 -17.80 -11.60 -1.74
C ASP A 63 -16.62 -10.79 -2.26
N LEU A 64 -16.46 -9.54 -1.77
CA LEU A 64 -15.46 -8.59 -2.25
C LEU A 64 -15.00 -7.68 -1.10
N THR A 65 -13.74 -7.29 -1.12
CA THR A 65 -13.19 -6.30 -0.18
C THR A 65 -12.64 -5.10 -0.94
N ILE A 66 -13.06 -3.90 -0.54
CA ILE A 66 -12.40 -2.65 -0.95
C ILE A 66 -11.09 -2.55 -0.17
N PHE A 67 -9.97 -2.65 -0.89
CA PHE A 67 -8.67 -2.93 -0.31
C PHE A 67 -7.72 -1.75 -0.47
N SER A 68 -7.22 -1.24 0.64
CA SER A 68 -6.36 -0.06 0.69
C SER A 68 -5.04 -0.34 1.42
N PRO A 69 -4.00 0.49 1.22
CA PRO A 69 -2.79 0.43 2.02
C PRO A 69 -3.07 0.60 3.51
N ARG A 70 -2.14 0.16 4.35
CA ARG A 70 -2.25 0.31 5.80
C ARG A 70 -2.17 1.79 6.20
N ALA A 71 -3.23 2.31 6.80
CA ALA A 71 -3.31 3.70 7.23
C ALA A 71 -2.22 4.08 8.27
N SER A 72 -1.91 3.17 9.20
CA SER A 72 -0.89 3.39 10.24
C SER A 72 0.54 3.52 9.71
N GLY A 73 0.81 3.05 8.48
CA GLY A 73 2.12 3.18 7.82
C GLY A 73 2.35 4.51 7.14
N MET A 74 1.35 5.36 7.04
CA MET A 74 1.44 6.60 6.27
C MET A 74 2.41 7.63 6.87
N ALA A 75 2.40 7.79 8.19
CA ALA A 75 3.30 8.70 8.91
C ALA A 75 3.54 10.03 8.15
N HIS A 76 2.46 10.64 7.70
CA HIS A 76 2.45 11.80 6.80
C HIS A 76 3.08 13.07 7.41
N HIS A 77 3.28 13.07 8.73
CA HIS A 77 3.97 14.12 9.47
C HIS A 77 5.49 13.96 9.47
N VAL A 78 6.01 12.85 8.90
CA VAL A 78 7.44 12.53 8.92
C VAL A 78 8.00 12.58 7.49
N GLY A 79 9.10 13.31 7.33
CA GLY A 79 9.84 13.38 6.09
C GLY A 79 9.37 14.48 5.14
N THR A 80 9.94 14.46 3.95
CA THR A 80 9.70 15.45 2.89
C THR A 80 8.59 14.99 1.94
N GLU A 81 8.19 15.88 1.03
CA GLU A 81 7.33 15.55 -0.11
C GLU A 81 7.83 14.31 -0.88
N ALA A 82 9.14 14.28 -1.19
CA ALA A 82 9.74 13.18 -1.93
C ALA A 82 9.56 11.83 -1.21
N ILE A 83 9.73 11.80 0.10
CA ILE A 83 9.51 10.61 0.95
C ILE A 83 8.05 10.18 0.90
N SER A 84 7.12 11.12 1.07
CA SER A 84 5.69 10.85 1.06
C SER A 84 5.21 10.31 -0.31
N VAL A 85 5.62 10.95 -1.39
CA VAL A 85 5.28 10.52 -2.76
C VAL A 85 5.81 9.12 -3.03
N GLN A 86 7.03 8.83 -2.63
CA GLN A 86 7.66 7.55 -2.86
C GLN A 86 7.01 6.43 -2.07
N TRP A 87 6.71 6.66 -0.78
CA TRP A 87 5.98 5.72 0.04
C TRP A 87 4.59 5.44 -0.54
N THR A 88 3.89 6.49 -1.00
CA THR A 88 2.59 6.36 -1.65
C THR A 88 2.66 5.48 -2.90
N ARG A 89 3.68 5.68 -3.75
CA ARG A 89 3.88 4.86 -4.96
C ARG A 89 4.09 3.39 -4.62
N VAL A 90 4.99 3.10 -3.69
CA VAL A 90 5.25 1.71 -3.25
C VAL A 90 3.99 1.07 -2.71
N SER A 91 3.26 1.76 -1.84
CA SER A 91 2.05 1.23 -1.23
C SER A 91 0.94 0.97 -2.26
N ASN A 92 0.72 1.92 -3.17
CA ASN A 92 -0.32 1.78 -4.21
C ASN A 92 0.04 0.69 -5.23
N ASP A 93 1.31 0.54 -5.58
CA ASP A 93 1.76 -0.51 -6.48
C ASP A 93 1.52 -1.91 -5.90
N LEU A 94 1.78 -2.09 -4.60
CA LEU A 94 1.46 -3.36 -3.92
C LEU A 94 -0.04 -3.67 -3.96
N ILE A 95 -0.90 -2.68 -3.70
CA ILE A 95 -2.36 -2.85 -3.82
C ILE A 95 -2.75 -3.21 -5.25
N HIS A 96 -2.22 -2.49 -6.24
CA HIS A 96 -2.49 -2.78 -7.65
C HIS A 96 -2.11 -4.22 -8.03
N ARG A 97 -0.91 -4.67 -7.63
CA ARG A 97 -0.45 -6.05 -7.90
C ARG A 97 -1.37 -7.09 -7.26
N ILE A 98 -1.74 -6.90 -5.98
CA ILE A 98 -2.65 -7.83 -5.29
C ILE A 98 -4.01 -7.88 -5.97
N CYS A 99 -4.58 -6.75 -6.36
CA CYS A 99 -5.87 -6.72 -7.06
C CYS A 99 -5.79 -7.33 -8.46
N THR A 100 -4.65 -7.24 -9.11
CA THR A 100 -4.39 -7.92 -10.40
C THR A 100 -4.28 -9.44 -10.24
N LEU A 101 -3.66 -9.90 -9.15
CA LEU A 101 -3.53 -11.33 -8.85
C LEU A 101 -4.86 -11.95 -8.38
N LEU A 102 -5.69 -11.19 -7.66
CA LEU A 102 -6.89 -11.66 -6.98
C LEU A 102 -8.11 -10.77 -7.30
N PRO A 103 -8.46 -10.59 -8.58
CA PRO A 103 -9.48 -9.61 -9.00
C PRO A 103 -10.90 -9.97 -8.54
N GLN A 104 -11.14 -11.23 -8.16
CA GLN A 104 -12.43 -11.68 -7.64
C GLN A 104 -12.62 -11.39 -6.15
N SER A 105 -11.54 -11.05 -5.43
CA SER A 105 -11.56 -10.85 -3.99
C SER A 105 -11.32 -9.40 -3.58
N PHE A 106 -10.56 -8.63 -4.37
CA PHE A 106 -10.15 -7.29 -4.01
C PHE A 106 -10.39 -6.26 -5.10
N VAL A 107 -10.85 -5.08 -4.69
CA VAL A 107 -10.87 -3.85 -5.49
C VAL A 107 -9.97 -2.84 -4.78
N GLY A 108 -8.95 -2.34 -5.49
CA GLY A 108 -7.94 -1.48 -4.91
C GLY A 108 -8.40 -0.05 -4.72
N VAL A 109 -8.00 0.54 -3.60
CA VAL A 109 -8.07 1.99 -3.33
C VAL A 109 -6.67 2.49 -3.06
N GLY A 110 -6.23 3.50 -3.82
CA GLY A 110 -4.94 4.13 -3.62
C GLY A 110 -4.95 5.13 -2.47
N GLN A 111 -3.83 5.25 -1.78
CA GLN A 111 -3.59 6.38 -0.88
C GLN A 111 -3.02 7.57 -1.65
N LEU A 112 -3.24 8.78 -1.11
CA LEU A 112 -2.69 10.01 -1.64
C LEU A 112 -1.42 10.40 -0.87
N PRO A 113 -0.42 11.03 -1.52
CA PRO A 113 0.74 11.54 -0.82
C PRO A 113 0.31 12.63 0.15
N GLN A 114 0.69 12.50 1.41
CA GLN A 114 0.39 13.44 2.48
C GLN A 114 1.69 13.93 3.10
N PHE A 115 1.90 15.24 3.07
CA PHE A 115 3.05 15.89 3.69
C PHE A 115 2.63 17.31 4.13
N PRO A 116 3.32 17.91 5.11
CA PRO A 116 3.01 19.28 5.53
C PRO A 116 3.11 20.26 4.35
N GLY A 117 2.04 21.02 4.11
CA GLY A 117 1.99 21.98 3.00
C GLY A 117 1.63 21.39 1.63
N ALA A 118 1.17 20.13 1.57
CA ALA A 118 0.70 19.54 0.32
C ALA A 118 -0.42 20.38 -0.31
N PRO A 119 -0.26 20.90 -1.53
CA PRO A 119 -1.34 21.62 -2.20
C PRO A 119 -2.44 20.66 -2.61
N PRO A 120 -3.72 21.04 -2.53
CA PRO A 120 -4.85 20.18 -2.91
C PRO A 120 -4.75 19.58 -4.32
N ALA A 121 -4.17 20.33 -5.26
CA ALA A 121 -3.96 19.86 -6.64
C ALA A 121 -2.99 18.68 -6.77
N LYS A 122 -2.05 18.50 -5.82
CA LYS A 122 -1.15 17.33 -5.79
C LYS A 122 -1.82 16.12 -5.15
N ILE A 123 -2.78 16.33 -4.27
CA ILE A 123 -3.56 15.27 -3.63
C ILE A 123 -4.44 14.56 -4.68
N GLY A 124 -4.99 15.27 -5.65
CA GLY A 124 -5.86 14.71 -6.69
C GLY A 124 -5.14 13.98 -7.85
N ARG A 125 -3.80 13.91 -7.84
CA ARG A 125 -3.01 13.23 -8.89
C ARG A 125 -2.33 11.95 -8.37
N ALA A 126 -3.05 11.14 -7.63
CA ALA A 126 -2.63 9.76 -7.42
C ALA A 126 -2.76 9.05 -8.77
N HIS A 127 -1.64 8.84 -9.46
CA HIS A 127 -1.64 7.98 -10.63
C HIS A 127 -1.94 6.55 -10.17
N VAL A 128 -3.06 6.06 -10.62
CA VAL A 128 -3.41 4.63 -10.61
C VAL A 128 -2.59 3.97 -11.71
#